data_5eb5da87383a99875e77748d1eaa7e91
#
_entry.id   5eb5da87383a99875e77748d1eaa7e91
#
_cell.length_a   1.000
_cell.length_b   1.000
_cell.length_c   1.000
_cell.angle_alpha   90.00
_cell.angle_beta   90.00
_cell.angle_gamma   90.00
#
_symmetry.space_group_name_H-M   'P 1'
#
loop_
_entity.id
_entity.type
_entity.pdbx_description
1 polymer ?
#
loop_
_entity_poly.entity_id
_entity_poly.type
_entity_poly.pdbx_seq_one_letter_code
_entity_poly.pdbx_strand_id
1 'polypeptide(L)'
;VENLDFYVERDSLLQWHHPLNEDFQPSNINDGWMMFKLPRGTPIFSIDSGKVEVAGPDIPGYGNLVMISHSNSYLSLYAHCDEIFVEQGDEVERGAMVAKLGSTESPFPLLKFQLRKNGKPIQSEKINFIF
;
A
#
# COMPACT_ATOMS: atom_id res chain seq x y z
N VAL A 1 30.28 -4.58 6.55
CA VAL A 1 30.76 -4.19 5.30
C VAL A 1 30.12 -4.96 4.18
N GLU A 2 30.49 -6.17 4.08
CA GLU A 2 29.86 -7.09 3.14
C GLU A 2 28.37 -7.16 3.34
N ASN A 3 27.93 -6.69 4.47
CA ASN A 3 26.53 -6.84 4.89
C ASN A 3 25.58 -5.89 4.20
N LEU A 4 26.07 -4.79 3.67
CA LEU A 4 25.18 -3.83 3.03
C LEU A 4 24.49 -4.44 1.81
N ASP A 5 25.26 -5.09 0.94
CA ASP A 5 24.70 -5.76 -0.22
C ASP A 5 23.81 -6.93 0.20
N PHE A 6 24.20 -7.64 1.25
CA PHE A 6 23.41 -8.74 1.76
C PHE A 6 22.03 -8.26 2.24
N TYR A 7 21.98 -7.15 2.98
CA TYR A 7 20.71 -6.63 3.46
C TYR A 7 19.82 -6.16 2.33
N VAL A 8 20.39 -5.54 1.31
CA VAL A 8 19.61 -5.14 0.13
C VAL A 8 19.00 -6.35 -0.55
N GLU A 9 19.76 -7.41 -0.71
CA GLU A 9 19.25 -8.65 -1.30
C GLU A 9 18.13 -9.25 -0.44
N ARG A 10 18.30 -9.26 0.88
CA ARG A 10 17.27 -9.77 1.78
C ARG A 10 15.96 -9.02 1.61
N ASP A 11 16.02 -7.68 1.58
CA ASP A 11 14.81 -6.88 1.41
C ASP A 11 14.14 -7.18 0.06
N SER A 12 14.92 -7.39 -1.00
CA SER A 12 14.35 -7.69 -2.31
C SER A 12 13.77 -9.10 -2.39
N LEU A 13 14.06 -9.99 -1.44
CA LEU A 13 13.50 -11.33 -1.39
C LEU A 13 12.18 -11.39 -0.62
N LEU A 14 11.81 -10.32 0.08
CA LEU A 14 10.55 -10.28 0.79
C LEU A 14 9.39 -10.32 -0.21
N GLN A 15 8.35 -11.03 0.18
CA GLN A 15 7.14 -11.16 -0.64
C GLN A 15 5.97 -10.51 0.07
N TRP A 16 5.19 -9.74 -0.70
CA TRP A 16 4.06 -9.00 -0.18
C TRP A 16 2.80 -9.42 -0.93
N HIS A 17 1.68 -9.51 -0.23
CA HIS A 17 0.41 -9.77 -0.88
C HIS A 17 0.07 -8.55 -1.76
N HIS A 18 -0.30 -8.81 -3.03
CA HIS A 18 -0.66 -7.70 -3.92
C HIS A 18 -1.88 -6.95 -3.36
N PRO A 19 -1.85 -5.61 -3.33
CA PRO A 19 -2.95 -4.85 -2.71
C PRO A 19 -4.30 -5.02 -3.42
N LEU A 20 -4.29 -5.50 -4.66
CA LEU A 20 -5.51 -5.73 -5.43
C LEU A 20 -5.79 -7.21 -5.67
N ASN A 21 -4.94 -8.08 -5.12
CA ASN A 21 -5.07 -9.55 -5.24
C ASN A 21 -5.06 -10.06 -6.69
N GLU A 22 -4.57 -9.26 -7.64
CA GLU A 22 -4.41 -9.63 -9.05
C GLU A 22 -3.22 -8.87 -9.62
N ASP A 23 -2.67 -9.38 -10.70
CA ASP A 23 -1.48 -8.80 -11.33
C ASP A 23 -1.84 -7.61 -12.23
N PHE A 24 -2.45 -6.59 -11.64
CA PHE A 24 -2.69 -5.35 -12.35
C PHE A 24 -1.39 -4.55 -12.45
N GLN A 25 -1.16 -3.93 -13.58
CA GLN A 25 0.02 -3.10 -13.78
C GLN A 25 -0.31 -1.65 -13.47
N PRO A 26 0.53 -0.95 -12.70
CA PRO A 26 0.29 0.46 -12.42
C PRO A 26 0.48 1.32 -13.67
N SER A 27 -0.31 2.39 -13.78
CA SER A 27 -0.26 3.27 -14.95
C SER A 27 0.83 4.35 -14.84
N ASN A 28 1.12 4.82 -13.65
CA ASN A 28 2.16 5.82 -13.40
C ASN A 28 2.93 5.44 -12.15
N ILE A 29 4.24 5.65 -12.19
CA ILE A 29 5.11 5.37 -11.06
C ILE A 29 6.00 6.59 -10.86
N ASN A 30 5.90 7.22 -9.69
CA ASN A 30 6.67 8.40 -9.35
C ASN A 30 6.94 8.38 -7.86
N ASP A 31 8.22 8.45 -7.47
CA ASP A 31 8.64 8.40 -6.07
C ASP A 31 8.10 7.16 -5.33
N GLY A 32 8.08 6.02 -6.03
CA GLY A 32 7.55 4.79 -5.47
C GLY A 32 6.03 4.70 -5.46
N TRP A 33 5.31 5.75 -5.83
CA TRP A 33 3.85 5.69 -5.94
C TRP A 33 3.43 4.90 -7.17
N MET A 34 2.52 3.98 -6.95
CA MET A 34 1.95 3.14 -8.01
C MET A 34 0.48 3.50 -8.14
N MET A 35 0.04 3.81 -9.35
CA MET A 35 -1.35 4.23 -9.61
C MET A 35 -2.06 3.18 -10.44
N PHE A 36 -3.14 2.65 -9.87
CA PHE A 36 -3.96 1.62 -10.53
C PHE A 36 -5.32 2.22 -10.85
N LYS A 37 -5.59 2.47 -12.12
CA LYS A 37 -6.88 3.01 -12.57
C LYS A 37 -7.84 1.86 -12.80
N LEU A 38 -8.75 1.67 -11.85
CA LEU A 38 -9.69 0.54 -11.84
C LEU A 38 -11.06 1.05 -11.44
N PRO A 39 -12.12 0.26 -11.65
CA PRO A 39 -13.46 0.69 -11.30
C PRO A 39 -13.61 0.99 -9.81
N ARG A 40 -14.44 1.99 -9.51
CA ARG A 40 -14.84 2.29 -8.14
C ARG A 40 -15.40 1.01 -7.48
N GLY A 41 -15.01 0.78 -6.24
CA GLY A 41 -15.47 -0.37 -5.48
C GLY A 41 -14.56 -1.60 -5.60
N THR A 42 -13.50 -1.54 -6.39
CA THR A 42 -12.53 -2.63 -6.45
C THR A 42 -11.94 -2.87 -5.06
N PRO A 43 -11.95 -4.11 -4.55
CA PRO A 43 -11.43 -4.38 -3.21
C PRO A 43 -9.93 -4.12 -3.08
N ILE A 44 -9.54 -3.60 -1.92
CA ILE A 44 -8.14 -3.33 -1.60
C ILE A 44 -7.76 -4.16 -0.38
N PHE A 45 -6.63 -4.83 -0.46
CA PHE A 45 -6.17 -5.78 0.56
C PHE A 45 -4.84 -5.33 1.17
N SER A 46 -4.68 -5.59 2.48
CA SER A 46 -3.42 -5.31 3.17
C SER A 46 -2.31 -6.19 2.61
N ILE A 47 -1.18 -5.60 2.32
CA ILE A 47 -0.05 -6.34 1.73
C ILE A 47 0.66 -7.25 2.72
N ASP A 48 0.45 -7.02 4.02
CA ASP A 48 0.99 -7.88 5.07
C ASP A 48 0.22 -7.61 6.35
N SER A 49 0.46 -8.42 7.37
CA SER A 49 -0.09 -8.16 8.69
C SER A 49 0.50 -6.87 9.25
N GLY A 50 -0.24 -6.19 10.09
CA GLY A 50 0.22 -4.95 10.68
C GLY A 50 -0.85 -4.24 11.47
N LYS A 51 -0.54 -2.99 11.82
CA LYS A 51 -1.41 -2.14 12.61
C LYS A 51 -1.82 -0.93 11.79
N VAL A 52 -3.11 -0.62 11.79
CA VAL A 52 -3.64 0.55 11.08
C VAL A 52 -3.25 1.81 11.82
N GLU A 53 -2.46 2.67 11.18
CA GLU A 53 -2.01 3.92 11.76
C GLU A 53 -2.90 5.09 11.37
N VAL A 54 -3.47 5.05 10.16
CA VAL A 54 -4.39 6.08 9.67
C VAL A 54 -5.51 5.38 8.91
N ALA A 55 -6.75 5.84 9.11
CA ALA A 55 -7.92 5.34 8.38
C ALA A 55 -8.93 6.47 8.26
N GLY A 56 -8.85 7.25 7.18
CA GLY A 56 -9.78 8.33 6.95
C GLY A 56 -9.17 9.51 6.18
N PRO A 57 -9.87 10.65 6.17
CA PRO A 57 -9.50 11.79 5.32
C PRO A 57 -8.59 12.81 6.01
N ASP A 58 -7.89 12.43 7.07
CA ASP A 58 -7.19 13.39 7.93
C ASP A 58 -5.92 13.98 7.33
N ILE A 59 -5.39 13.37 6.27
CA ILE A 59 -4.17 13.86 5.62
C ILE A 59 -4.55 14.44 4.25
N PRO A 60 -4.42 15.76 4.07
CA PRO A 60 -4.82 16.41 2.81
C PRO A 60 -4.06 15.84 1.61
N GLY A 61 -4.75 15.72 0.49
CA GLY A 61 -4.16 15.28 -0.78
C GLY A 61 -4.29 13.81 -1.07
N TYR A 62 -4.66 12.99 -0.07
CA TYR A 62 -4.77 11.54 -0.25
C TYR A 62 -6.21 11.04 -0.18
N GLY A 63 -7.18 11.93 0.05
CA GLY A 63 -8.55 11.54 0.26
C GLY A 63 -8.67 10.63 1.46
N ASN A 64 -9.48 9.58 1.35
CA ASN A 64 -9.54 8.56 2.40
C ASN A 64 -8.31 7.67 2.28
N LEU A 65 -7.44 7.75 3.27
CA LEU A 65 -6.15 7.05 3.29
C LEU A 65 -6.16 5.95 4.35
N VAL A 66 -5.70 4.76 3.96
CA VAL A 66 -5.34 3.72 4.92
C VAL A 66 -3.83 3.63 4.95
N MET A 67 -3.26 3.64 6.14
CA MET A 67 -1.83 3.52 6.35
C MET A 67 -1.61 2.42 7.37
N ILE A 68 -0.81 1.42 7.02
CA ILE A 68 -0.58 0.24 7.86
C ILE A 68 0.90 0.10 8.11
N SER A 69 1.27 0.01 9.40
CA SER A 69 2.65 -0.24 9.81
C SER A 69 2.85 -1.75 9.92
N HIS A 70 3.97 -2.21 9.39
CA HIS A 70 4.37 -3.61 9.41
C HIS A 70 5.66 -3.76 10.23
N SER A 71 6.12 -4.98 10.43
CA SER A 71 7.38 -5.21 11.12
C SER A 71 8.55 -4.63 10.32
N ASN A 72 9.68 -4.41 11.01
CA ASN A 72 10.93 -3.93 10.42
C ASN A 72 10.82 -2.57 9.76
N SER A 73 9.95 -1.70 10.30
CA SER A 73 9.80 -0.31 9.86
C SER A 73 9.29 -0.17 8.44
N TYR A 74 8.52 -1.13 7.97
CA TYR A 74 7.77 -1.02 6.71
C TYR A 74 6.42 -0.35 6.96
N LEU A 75 5.96 0.39 5.97
CA LEU A 75 4.69 1.11 6.04
C LEU A 75 4.04 1.08 4.66
N SER A 76 2.78 0.66 4.58
CA SER A 76 2.04 0.66 3.32
C SER A 76 0.94 1.72 3.35
N LEU A 77 0.76 2.40 2.21
CA LEU A 77 -0.21 3.48 2.06
C LEU A 77 -1.15 3.17 0.89
N TYR A 78 -2.46 3.36 1.13
CA TYR A 78 -3.53 3.10 0.17
C TYR A 78 -4.41 4.34 0.13
N ALA A 79 -4.31 5.13 -0.93
CA ALA A 79 -4.94 6.44 -1.01
C ALA A 79 -6.15 6.47 -1.95
N HIS A 80 -6.99 7.45 -1.77
CA HIS A 80 -8.19 7.76 -2.56
C HIS A 80 -9.28 6.71 -2.43
N CYS A 81 -9.33 6.02 -1.28
CA CYS A 81 -10.34 5.00 -1.03
C CYS A 81 -11.73 5.59 -0.96
N ASP A 82 -12.73 4.79 -1.31
CA ASP A 82 -14.14 5.16 -1.16
C ASP A 82 -14.64 4.73 0.21
N GLU A 83 -14.73 3.42 0.45
CA GLU A 83 -15.08 2.87 1.76
C GLU A 83 -13.84 2.33 2.45
N ILE A 84 -13.75 2.55 3.76
CA ILE A 84 -12.69 1.99 4.60
C ILE A 84 -13.35 1.09 5.63
N PHE A 85 -12.83 -0.15 5.78
CA PHE A 85 -13.41 -1.16 6.66
C PHE A 85 -12.63 -1.35 7.96
N VAL A 86 -11.60 -0.53 8.18
CA VAL A 86 -10.75 -0.62 9.36
C VAL A 86 -10.68 0.73 10.05
N GLU A 87 -10.24 0.72 11.31
CA GLU A 87 -10.10 1.94 12.11
C GLU A 87 -8.66 2.03 12.61
N GLN A 88 -8.22 3.25 12.93
CA GLN A 88 -6.92 3.47 13.54
C GLN A 88 -6.79 2.61 14.79
N GLY A 89 -5.67 1.91 14.89
CA GLY A 89 -5.40 1.02 16.01
C GLY A 89 -5.75 -0.44 15.77
N ASP A 90 -6.52 -0.74 14.73
CA ASP A 90 -6.86 -2.12 14.39
C ASP A 90 -5.62 -2.90 13.96
N GLU A 91 -5.60 -4.18 14.30
CA GLU A 91 -4.61 -5.09 13.75
C GLU A 91 -5.26 -5.86 12.59
N VAL A 92 -4.52 -5.98 11.50
CA VAL A 92 -5.01 -6.66 10.30
C VAL A 92 -4.06 -7.78 9.92
N GLU A 93 -4.60 -8.79 9.27
CA GLU A 93 -3.80 -9.89 8.75
C GLU A 93 -3.45 -9.64 7.29
N ARG A 94 -2.38 -10.28 6.85
CA ARG A 94 -1.97 -10.27 5.46
C ARG A 94 -3.13 -10.72 4.57
N GLY A 95 -3.44 -9.94 3.55
CA GLY A 95 -4.52 -10.24 2.62
C GLY A 95 -5.91 -9.86 3.09
N ALA A 96 -6.04 -9.24 4.27
CA ALA A 96 -7.34 -8.79 4.74
C ALA A 96 -7.84 -7.63 3.88
N MET A 97 -9.12 -7.64 3.53
CA MET A 97 -9.72 -6.52 2.80
C MET A 97 -9.86 -5.33 3.74
N VAL A 98 -9.25 -4.20 3.38
CA VAL A 98 -9.22 -3.03 4.24
C VAL A 98 -10.03 -1.86 3.70
N ALA A 99 -10.29 -1.84 2.39
CA ALA A 99 -10.98 -0.71 1.78
C ALA A 99 -11.50 -1.09 0.39
N LYS A 100 -12.22 -0.15 -0.22
CA LYS A 100 -12.62 -0.22 -1.62
C LYS A 100 -12.07 1.00 -2.34
N LEU A 101 -11.60 0.78 -3.55
CA LEU A 101 -11.06 1.80 -4.43
C LEU A 101 -12.12 2.86 -4.73
N GLY A 102 -11.72 4.11 -4.71
CA GLY A 102 -12.60 5.22 -4.96
C GLY A 102 -11.91 6.37 -5.68
N SER A 103 -12.48 7.57 -5.52
CA SER A 103 -11.94 8.77 -6.15
C SER A 103 -11.95 9.98 -5.19
N THR A 104 -11.86 9.71 -3.89
CA THR A 104 -11.82 10.81 -2.90
C THR A 104 -10.57 11.65 -3.14
N GLU A 105 -10.76 12.97 -3.29
CA GLU A 105 -9.72 13.94 -3.66
C GLU A 105 -8.96 13.54 -4.93
N SER A 106 -9.66 12.93 -5.88
CA SER A 106 -9.07 12.49 -7.15
C SER A 106 -10.08 12.74 -8.26
N PRO A 107 -9.63 13.11 -9.47
CA PRO A 107 -10.54 13.36 -10.59
C PRO A 107 -11.19 12.10 -11.17
N PHE A 108 -10.66 10.92 -10.84
CA PHE A 108 -11.19 9.65 -11.34
C PHE A 108 -10.84 8.53 -10.36
N PRO A 109 -11.55 7.37 -10.43
CA PRO A 109 -11.26 6.26 -9.54
C PRO A 109 -9.88 5.68 -9.77
N LEU A 110 -9.14 5.48 -8.68
CA LEU A 110 -7.82 4.85 -8.72
C LEU A 110 -7.42 4.42 -7.32
N LEU A 111 -6.47 3.49 -7.25
CA LEU A 111 -5.69 3.24 -6.04
C LEU A 111 -4.32 3.86 -6.25
N LYS A 112 -3.88 4.67 -5.30
CA LYS A 112 -2.52 5.18 -5.25
C LYS A 112 -1.83 4.50 -4.07
N PHE A 113 -0.84 3.68 -4.37
CA PHE A 113 -0.21 2.79 -3.39
C PHE A 113 1.27 3.10 -3.28
N GLN A 114 1.80 3.03 -2.04
CA GLN A 114 3.23 3.18 -1.80
C GLN A 114 3.66 2.29 -0.64
N LEU A 115 4.83 1.68 -0.77
CA LEU A 115 5.47 0.96 0.31
C LEU A 115 6.71 1.74 0.72
N ARG A 116 6.87 1.98 2.03
CA ARG A 116 8.01 2.71 2.60
C ARG A 116 8.80 1.82 3.53
N LYS A 117 10.09 2.03 3.55
CA LYS A 117 11.00 1.44 4.55
C LYS A 117 11.73 2.56 5.25
N ASN A 118 11.62 2.61 6.58
CA ASN A 118 12.24 3.69 7.39
C ASN A 118 11.83 5.08 6.88
N GLY A 119 10.56 5.23 6.49
CA GLY A 119 10.01 6.49 6.01
C GLY A 119 10.34 6.84 4.57
N LYS A 120 11.08 5.99 3.86
CA LYS A 120 11.49 6.26 2.48
C LYS A 120 10.78 5.33 1.50
N PRO A 121 10.31 5.84 0.35
CA PRO A 121 9.64 4.99 -0.63
C PRO A 121 10.56 3.91 -1.19
N ILE A 122 9.99 2.72 -1.38
CA ILE A 122 10.68 1.63 -2.08
C ILE A 122 10.28 1.71 -3.55
N GLN A 123 11.26 1.61 -4.44
CA GLN A 123 10.99 1.63 -5.88
C GLN A 123 10.16 0.40 -6.26
N SER A 124 9.16 0.60 -7.10
CA SER A 124 8.18 -0.43 -7.41
C SER A 124 8.80 -1.71 -7.97
N GLU A 125 9.86 -1.58 -8.76
CA GLU A 125 10.51 -2.75 -9.34
C GLU A 125 11.21 -3.63 -8.30
N LYS A 126 11.40 -3.13 -7.09
CA LYS A 126 12.00 -3.88 -5.99
C LYS A 126 10.98 -4.54 -5.07
N ILE A 127 9.70 -4.41 -5.38
CA ILE A 127 8.63 -4.99 -4.56
C ILE A 127 8.16 -6.29 -5.21
N ASN A 128 8.27 -7.38 -4.49
CA ASN A 128 7.82 -8.69 -4.97
C ASN A 128 6.40 -8.95 -4.46
N PHE A 129 5.43 -8.83 -5.34
CA PHE A 129 4.05 -9.14 -4.99
C PHE A 129 3.71 -10.58 -5.32
N ILE A 130 2.90 -11.18 -4.45
CA ILE A 130 2.30 -12.50 -4.68
C ILE A 130 0.80 -12.41 -4.47
N PHE A 131 0.08 -13.41 -4.94
CA PHE A 131 -1.39 -13.44 -4.94
C PHE A 131 -1.95 -14.62 -4.16
#